data_63a51bb2cb67a4799908678bb15aaf4a
#
_entry.id   63a51bb2cb67a4799908678bb15aaf4a
#
_cell.length_a   1.000
_cell.length_b   1.000
_cell.length_c   1.000
_cell.angle_alpha   90.00
_cell.angle_beta   90.00
_cell.angle_gamma   90.00
#
_symmetry.space_group_name_H-M   'P 1'
#
loop_
_entity.id
_entity.type
_entity.pdbx_description
1 polymer ?
#
loop_
_entity_poly.entity_id
_entity_poly.type
_entity_poly.pdbx_seq_one_letter_code
_entity_poly.pdbx_strand_id
1 'polypeptide(L)'
;LVSDDNQLYAVNKSNGDVVWSHLGNIEEVSIIGGSKPALDDGIIVVSYSSGEIFALNENNGSIIWFDNISTASFFSKTNINDIQSPICIEKGKLFVPTFSNKLLTYDLKTGNKSWDVKLSSISPMVISGETIYVIDINSKLMSIDKFSGKLLWAVQLRSKKGDAEINWSGPLLSSYKLLVVSSEGNVLSLSPF
;
A
#
# COMPACT_ATOMS: atom_id res chain seq x y z
N LEU A 1 -8.40 -2.72 -14.09
CA LEU A 1 -9.25 -3.43 -13.14
C LEU A 1 -8.49 -4.63 -12.58
N VAL A 2 -8.60 -4.86 -11.28
CA VAL A 2 -8.08 -6.08 -10.63
C VAL A 2 -9.28 -6.87 -10.13
N SER A 3 -9.28 -8.17 -10.38
CA SER A 3 -10.31 -9.09 -9.93
C SER A 3 -9.87 -9.86 -8.68
N ASP A 4 -10.83 -10.50 -8.01
CA ASP A 4 -10.57 -11.25 -6.77
C ASP A 4 -9.76 -12.55 -6.99
N ASP A 5 -9.59 -12.98 -8.24
CA ASP A 5 -8.76 -14.11 -8.64
C ASP A 5 -7.34 -13.73 -9.06
N ASN A 6 -6.84 -12.60 -8.54
CA ASN A 6 -5.49 -12.08 -8.83
C ASN A 6 -5.24 -11.81 -10.32
N GLN A 7 -6.25 -11.35 -11.05
CA GLN A 7 -6.08 -10.97 -12.46
C GLN A 7 -6.24 -9.47 -12.68
N LEU A 8 -5.26 -8.85 -13.34
CA LEU A 8 -5.29 -7.47 -13.79
C LEU A 8 -5.75 -7.41 -15.24
N TYR A 9 -6.73 -6.57 -15.53
CA TYR A 9 -7.22 -6.30 -16.89
C TYR A 9 -6.98 -4.85 -17.27
N ALA A 10 -6.37 -4.63 -18.42
CA ALA A 10 -6.42 -3.35 -19.12
C ALA A 10 -7.59 -3.36 -20.11
N VAL A 11 -8.47 -2.40 -19.99
CA VAL A 11 -9.67 -2.32 -20.82
C VAL A 11 -9.70 -1.00 -21.59
N ASN A 12 -10.16 -1.05 -22.81
CA ASN A 12 -10.39 0.13 -23.61
C ASN A 12 -11.57 0.91 -23.03
N LYS A 13 -11.34 2.16 -22.64
CA LYS A 13 -12.36 3.01 -22.00
C LYS A 13 -13.56 3.34 -22.88
N SER A 14 -13.42 3.22 -24.21
CA SER A 14 -14.46 3.60 -25.17
C SER A 14 -15.47 2.50 -25.43
N ASN A 15 -15.05 1.23 -25.38
CA ASN A 15 -15.90 0.09 -25.74
C ASN A 15 -15.86 -1.06 -24.71
N GLY A 16 -14.96 -0.98 -23.71
CA GLY A 16 -14.85 -2.01 -22.65
C GLY A 16 -14.07 -3.27 -23.07
N ASP A 17 -13.52 -3.33 -24.29
CA ASP A 17 -12.77 -4.50 -24.74
C ASP A 17 -11.49 -4.66 -23.93
N VAL A 18 -11.12 -5.92 -23.62
CA VAL A 18 -9.86 -6.24 -22.98
C VAL A 18 -8.72 -6.05 -23.97
N VAL A 19 -7.77 -5.19 -23.64
CA VAL A 19 -6.58 -4.91 -24.45
C VAL A 19 -5.48 -5.94 -24.12
N TRP A 20 -5.26 -6.16 -22.83
CA TRP A 20 -4.36 -7.19 -22.31
C TRP A 20 -4.76 -7.55 -20.87
N SER A 21 -4.26 -8.67 -20.40
CA SER A 21 -4.42 -9.08 -19.00
C SER A 21 -3.14 -9.68 -18.44
N HIS A 22 -2.99 -9.62 -17.12
CA HIS A 22 -1.88 -10.23 -16.39
C HIS A 22 -2.44 -11.01 -15.20
N LEU A 23 -2.01 -12.25 -15.04
CA LEU A 23 -2.43 -13.16 -13.97
C LEU A 23 -1.29 -13.30 -12.96
N GLY A 24 -1.56 -13.03 -11.68
CA GLY A 24 -0.71 -13.38 -10.55
C GLY A 24 -0.95 -14.81 -10.09
N ASN A 25 -0.19 -15.28 -9.12
CA ASN A 25 -0.42 -16.60 -8.54
C ASN A 25 -1.72 -16.62 -7.73
N ILE A 26 -2.47 -17.71 -7.87
CA ILE A 26 -3.69 -17.96 -7.10
C ILE A 26 -3.29 -18.73 -5.83
N GLU A 27 -3.59 -18.16 -4.67
CA GLU A 27 -3.43 -18.85 -3.38
C GLU A 27 -4.75 -19.45 -2.90
N GLU A 28 -4.67 -20.61 -2.23
CA GLU A 28 -5.86 -21.29 -1.68
C GLU A 28 -6.54 -20.49 -0.55
N VAL A 29 -5.80 -19.61 0.12
CA VAL A 29 -6.29 -18.74 1.19
C VAL A 29 -5.74 -17.35 0.98
N SER A 30 -6.57 -16.42 0.54
CA SER A 30 -6.24 -15.00 0.42
C SER A 30 -7.29 -14.15 1.12
N ILE A 31 -6.90 -12.95 1.57
CA ILE A 31 -7.88 -11.96 2.02
C ILE A 31 -8.51 -11.34 0.77
N ILE A 32 -9.85 -11.32 0.73
CA ILE A 32 -10.61 -10.84 -0.42
C ILE A 32 -10.30 -9.36 -0.69
N GLY A 33 -9.87 -9.05 -1.90
CA GLY A 33 -9.63 -7.70 -2.39
C GLY A 33 -8.17 -7.44 -2.77
N GLY A 34 -7.88 -7.29 -4.04
CA GLY A 34 -6.56 -6.86 -4.53
C GLY A 34 -6.29 -5.39 -4.20
N SER A 35 -5.02 -5.03 -4.01
CA SER A 35 -4.61 -3.64 -3.90
C SER A 35 -4.93 -2.87 -5.18
N LYS A 36 -5.33 -1.61 -5.05
CA LYS A 36 -5.54 -0.75 -6.21
C LYS A 36 -4.24 -0.57 -6.98
N PRO A 37 -4.18 -0.86 -8.31
CA PRO A 37 -2.99 -0.63 -9.10
C PRO A 37 -2.60 0.85 -9.13
N ALA A 38 -1.31 1.13 -9.19
CA ALA A 38 -0.78 2.46 -9.39
C ALA A 38 -0.13 2.58 -10.77
N LEU A 39 -0.21 3.77 -11.36
CA LEU A 39 0.33 4.09 -12.69
C LEU A 39 1.15 5.38 -12.61
N ASP A 40 2.36 5.32 -13.12
CA ASP A 40 3.22 6.49 -13.35
C ASP A 40 4.26 6.17 -14.44
N ASP A 41 4.60 7.16 -15.27
CA ASP A 41 5.62 7.08 -16.33
C ASP A 41 5.48 5.84 -17.26
N GLY A 42 4.23 5.45 -17.60
CA GLY A 42 3.95 4.31 -18.46
C GLY A 42 4.14 2.93 -17.81
N ILE A 43 4.33 2.91 -16.49
CA ILE A 43 4.51 1.69 -15.69
C ILE A 43 3.31 1.51 -14.76
N ILE A 44 2.63 0.39 -14.90
CA ILE A 44 1.58 -0.05 -13.98
C ILE A 44 2.21 -0.94 -12.93
N VAL A 45 2.01 -0.61 -11.66
CA VAL A 45 2.39 -1.51 -10.57
C VAL A 45 1.13 -2.11 -9.97
N VAL A 46 1.11 -3.43 -9.86
CA VAL A 46 0.06 -4.21 -9.21
C VAL A 46 0.68 -5.11 -8.15
N SER A 47 -0.02 -5.25 -7.04
CA SER A 47 0.31 -6.21 -6.01
C SER A 47 -0.85 -7.18 -5.83
N TYR A 48 -0.52 -8.44 -5.63
CA TYR A 48 -1.48 -9.53 -5.44
C TYR A 48 -1.47 -10.03 -3.99
N SER A 49 -2.54 -10.70 -3.60
CA SER A 49 -2.68 -11.31 -2.28
C SER A 49 -1.61 -12.36 -1.97
N SER A 50 -1.01 -12.96 -3.01
CA SER A 50 0.14 -13.87 -2.92
C SER A 50 1.44 -13.20 -2.41
N GLY A 51 1.45 -11.86 -2.22
CA GLY A 51 2.66 -11.10 -1.88
C GLY A 51 3.54 -10.76 -3.09
N GLU A 52 3.05 -11.01 -4.29
CA GLU A 52 3.74 -10.66 -5.53
C GLU A 52 3.51 -9.19 -5.89
N ILE A 53 4.55 -8.54 -6.40
CA ILE A 53 4.51 -7.19 -6.94
C ILE A 53 5.04 -7.25 -8.36
N PHE A 54 4.25 -6.77 -9.31
CA PHE A 54 4.66 -6.66 -10.71
C PHE A 54 4.64 -5.22 -11.16
N ALA A 55 5.71 -4.80 -11.85
CA ALA A 55 5.71 -3.60 -12.68
C ALA A 55 5.57 -4.01 -14.13
N LEU A 56 4.55 -3.51 -14.78
CA LEU A 56 4.13 -3.89 -16.11
C LEU A 56 4.15 -2.68 -17.04
N ASN A 57 4.45 -2.91 -18.30
CA ASN A 57 4.30 -1.88 -19.33
C ASN A 57 2.82 -1.57 -19.56
N GLU A 58 2.45 -0.30 -19.47
CA GLU A 58 1.06 0.18 -19.61
C GLU A 58 0.40 -0.26 -20.93
N ASN A 59 1.16 -0.30 -22.03
CA ASN A 59 0.60 -0.50 -23.36
C ASN A 59 0.31 -1.97 -23.69
N ASN A 60 1.09 -2.90 -23.16
CA ASN A 60 1.03 -4.30 -23.58
C ASN A 60 1.05 -5.32 -22.43
N GLY A 61 1.14 -4.87 -21.17
CA GLY A 61 1.16 -5.74 -20.00
C GLY A 61 2.44 -6.57 -19.81
N SER A 62 3.50 -6.32 -20.61
CA SER A 62 4.76 -7.03 -20.44
C SER A 62 5.43 -6.69 -19.11
N ILE A 63 6.03 -7.70 -18.46
CA ILE A 63 6.72 -7.54 -17.18
C ILE A 63 8.00 -6.73 -17.39
N ILE A 64 8.15 -5.64 -16.66
CA ILE A 64 9.39 -4.85 -16.57
C ILE A 64 10.26 -5.41 -15.46
N TRP A 65 9.68 -5.60 -14.27
CA TRP A 65 10.29 -6.29 -13.15
C TRP A 65 9.22 -6.90 -12.24
N PHE A 66 9.64 -7.84 -11.40
CA PHE A 66 8.78 -8.38 -10.35
C PHE A 66 9.59 -8.63 -9.07
N ASP A 67 8.89 -8.64 -7.94
CA ASP A 67 9.41 -9.06 -6.64
C ASP A 67 8.35 -9.90 -5.92
N ASN A 68 8.79 -10.81 -5.06
CA ASN A 68 7.90 -11.57 -4.20
C ASN A 68 8.33 -11.37 -2.75
N ILE A 69 7.46 -10.72 -1.97
CA ILE A 69 7.71 -10.40 -0.57
C ILE A 69 7.26 -11.51 0.38
N SER A 70 6.65 -12.58 -0.14
CA SER A 70 6.30 -13.74 0.65
C SER A 70 7.57 -14.39 1.19
N THR A 71 7.84 -14.20 2.48
CA THR A 71 8.88 -14.97 3.16
C THR A 71 8.32 -16.37 3.38
N ALA A 72 8.78 -17.33 2.59
CA ALA A 72 8.54 -18.74 2.83
C ALA A 72 9.19 -19.15 4.17
N SER A 73 8.52 -18.88 5.25
CA SER A 73 8.84 -19.49 6.54
C SER A 73 8.23 -20.88 6.55
N PHE A 74 9.04 -21.90 6.33
CA PHE A 74 8.65 -23.31 6.41
C PHE A 74 7.98 -23.71 7.74
N PHE A 75 7.98 -22.84 8.74
CA PHE A 75 7.50 -23.10 10.10
C PHE A 75 6.26 -22.29 10.52
N SER A 76 5.76 -21.38 9.69
CA SER A 76 4.58 -20.59 10.04
C SER A 76 3.45 -20.80 9.05
N LYS A 77 2.43 -21.58 9.45
CA LYS A 77 1.19 -21.82 8.69
C LYS A 77 0.25 -20.58 8.62
N THR A 78 0.69 -19.42 9.14
CA THR A 78 -0.16 -18.22 9.29
C THR A 78 0.52 -16.93 8.83
N ASN A 79 1.48 -16.99 7.92
CA ASN A 79 2.03 -15.75 7.34
C ASN A 79 1.08 -15.25 6.24
N ILE A 80 0.17 -14.38 6.65
CA ILE A 80 -0.63 -13.58 5.71
C ILE A 80 0.32 -12.52 5.14
N ASN A 81 0.79 -12.70 3.92
CA ASN A 81 1.70 -11.78 3.23
C ASN A 81 0.93 -10.75 2.37
N ASP A 82 -0.33 -10.54 2.66
CA ASP A 82 -1.22 -9.74 1.85
C ASP A 82 -0.80 -8.27 1.76
N ILE A 83 -0.77 -7.78 0.54
CA ILE A 83 -0.64 -6.36 0.22
C ILE A 83 -2.05 -5.84 -0.07
N GLN A 84 -2.74 -5.36 0.95
CA GLN A 84 -4.09 -4.80 0.83
C GLN A 84 -4.13 -3.28 0.82
N SER A 85 -3.08 -2.65 1.33
CA SER A 85 -3.00 -1.19 1.31
C SER A 85 -2.72 -0.68 -0.09
N PRO A 86 -3.33 0.44 -0.48
CA PRO A 86 -3.01 1.08 -1.75
C PRO A 86 -1.51 1.38 -1.85
N ILE A 87 -0.90 0.89 -2.92
CA ILE A 87 0.45 1.29 -3.29
C ILE A 87 0.46 2.73 -3.74
N CYS A 88 1.55 3.43 -3.47
CA CYS A 88 1.72 4.83 -3.84
C CYS A 88 2.98 5.00 -4.68
N ILE A 89 2.87 5.77 -5.76
CA ILE A 89 4.01 6.16 -6.59
C ILE A 89 4.18 7.68 -6.48
N GLU A 90 5.40 8.11 -6.21
CA GLU A 90 5.75 9.52 -6.23
C GLU A 90 7.18 9.73 -6.74
N LYS A 91 7.32 10.53 -7.81
CA LYS A 91 8.63 10.92 -8.38
C LYS A 91 9.55 9.71 -8.65
N GLY A 92 9.00 8.68 -9.30
CA GLY A 92 9.75 7.48 -9.67
C GLY A 92 10.10 6.55 -8.50
N LYS A 93 9.51 6.75 -7.32
CA LYS A 93 9.60 5.84 -6.18
C LYS A 93 8.26 5.18 -5.92
N LEU A 94 8.31 3.89 -5.63
CA LEU A 94 7.17 3.08 -5.25
C LEU A 94 7.21 2.80 -3.75
N PHE A 95 6.08 2.99 -3.09
CA PHE A 95 5.88 2.73 -1.66
C PHE A 95 4.80 1.67 -1.49
N VAL A 96 5.17 0.55 -0.87
CA VAL A 96 4.32 -0.63 -0.72
C VAL A 96 4.14 -0.96 0.75
N PRO A 97 3.03 -0.56 1.37
CA PRO A 97 2.71 -1.00 2.73
C PRO A 97 2.21 -2.45 2.71
N THR A 98 2.72 -3.27 3.61
CA THR A 98 2.35 -4.67 3.73
C THR A 98 1.66 -4.95 5.06
N PHE A 99 0.78 -5.94 5.09
CA PHE A 99 0.19 -6.42 6.35
C PHE A 99 1.24 -7.14 7.20
N SER A 100 2.26 -7.71 6.58
CA SER A 100 3.34 -8.48 7.24
C SER A 100 4.43 -7.62 7.89
N ASN A 101 4.07 -6.45 8.42
CA ASN A 101 4.95 -5.57 9.19
C ASN A 101 6.02 -4.82 8.40
N LYS A 102 5.80 -4.48 7.12
CA LYS A 102 6.78 -3.69 6.37
C LYS A 102 6.15 -2.61 5.50
N LEU A 103 6.80 -1.46 5.43
CA LEU A 103 6.70 -0.52 4.34
C LEU A 103 7.96 -0.68 3.48
N LEU A 104 7.78 -1.09 2.25
CA LEU A 104 8.86 -1.31 1.30
C LEU A 104 8.94 -0.15 0.31
N THR A 105 10.14 0.20 -0.12
CA THR A 105 10.35 1.24 -1.14
C THR A 105 11.23 0.73 -2.25
N TYR A 106 10.78 0.97 -3.48
CA TYR A 106 11.48 0.56 -4.68
C TYR A 106 11.72 1.76 -5.61
N ASP A 107 12.74 1.66 -6.44
CA ASP A 107 12.83 2.45 -7.66
C ASP A 107 11.82 1.92 -8.68
N LEU A 108 10.98 2.79 -9.21
CA LEU A 108 9.85 2.40 -10.08
C LEU A 108 10.32 1.69 -11.37
N LYS A 109 11.43 2.15 -11.95
CA LYS A 109 11.92 1.65 -13.26
C LYS A 109 12.70 0.35 -13.14
N THR A 110 13.47 0.21 -12.08
CA THR A 110 14.42 -0.89 -11.93
C THR A 110 13.96 -1.98 -10.97
N GLY A 111 12.99 -1.70 -10.09
CA GLY A 111 12.58 -2.62 -9.02
C GLY A 111 13.61 -2.76 -7.89
N ASN A 112 14.66 -1.95 -7.88
CA ASN A 112 15.64 -1.98 -6.81
C ASN A 112 15.05 -1.47 -5.50
N LYS A 113 15.17 -2.26 -4.43
CA LYS A 113 14.78 -1.82 -3.08
C LYS A 113 15.70 -0.72 -2.60
N SER A 114 15.12 0.38 -2.11
CA SER A 114 15.87 1.50 -1.53
C SER A 114 16.02 1.34 -0.03
N TRP A 115 14.90 1.13 0.67
CA TRP A 115 14.85 0.89 2.11
C TRP A 115 13.55 0.17 2.48
N ASP A 116 13.52 -0.42 3.66
CA ASP A 116 12.31 -0.93 4.30
C ASP A 116 12.25 -0.50 5.76
N VAL A 117 11.03 -0.36 6.28
CA VAL A 117 10.79 -0.04 7.69
C VAL A 117 9.71 -0.94 8.25
N LYS A 118 9.84 -1.29 9.53
CA LYS A 118 8.87 -2.14 10.22
C LYS A 118 7.58 -1.35 10.45
N LEU A 119 6.54 -1.68 9.67
CA LEU A 119 5.25 -1.01 9.67
C LEU A 119 4.19 -1.92 9.05
N SER A 120 3.12 -2.21 9.77
CA SER A 120 1.92 -2.84 9.20
C SER A 120 0.85 -1.81 8.99
N SER A 121 0.33 -1.69 7.79
CA SER A 121 -0.79 -0.79 7.50
C SER A 121 -1.72 -1.37 6.45
N ILE A 122 -3.01 -1.16 6.67
CA ILE A 122 -4.08 -1.39 5.69
C ILE A 122 -4.72 -0.08 5.22
N SER A 123 -4.29 1.04 5.78
CA SER A 123 -4.79 2.37 5.46
C SER A 123 -3.97 3.00 4.34
N PRO A 124 -4.57 3.85 3.50
CA PRO A 124 -3.85 4.65 2.54
C PRO A 124 -2.79 5.51 3.22
N MET A 125 -1.63 5.68 2.59
CA MET A 125 -0.64 6.64 3.02
C MET A 125 -0.81 7.96 2.27
N VAL A 126 -0.33 9.06 2.87
CA VAL A 126 -0.22 10.37 2.23
C VAL A 126 1.24 10.77 2.19
N ILE A 127 1.71 11.17 1.01
CA ILE A 127 3.05 11.69 0.82
C ILE A 127 2.95 13.19 0.56
N SER A 128 3.69 13.98 1.33
CA SER A 128 3.77 15.43 1.15
C SER A 128 5.18 15.92 1.39
N GLY A 129 5.76 16.54 0.38
CA GLY A 129 7.15 16.97 0.43
C GLY A 129 8.11 15.79 0.64
N GLU A 130 8.81 15.77 1.75
CA GLU A 130 9.80 14.75 2.11
C GLU A 130 9.25 13.73 3.13
N THR A 131 7.96 13.79 3.42
CA THR A 131 7.35 13.05 4.52
C THR A 131 6.24 12.13 4.03
N ILE A 132 6.21 10.91 4.59
CA ILE A 132 5.13 9.94 4.47
C ILE A 132 4.35 9.93 5.77
N TYR A 133 3.02 10.06 5.67
CA TYR A 133 2.09 9.91 6.79
C TYR A 133 1.26 8.65 6.59
N VAL A 134 1.20 7.81 7.62
CA VAL A 134 0.50 6.52 7.55
C VAL A 134 -0.03 6.12 8.93
N ILE A 135 -1.16 5.42 8.95
CA ILE A 135 -1.71 4.82 10.18
C ILE A 135 -1.41 3.32 10.16
N ASP A 136 -0.80 2.81 11.23
CA ASP A 136 -0.58 1.38 11.38
C ASP A 136 -1.83 0.64 11.90
N ILE A 137 -1.79 -0.69 11.87
CA ILE A 137 -2.88 -1.54 12.35
C ILE A 137 -3.16 -1.39 13.86
N ASN A 138 -2.22 -0.82 14.63
CA ASN A 138 -2.36 -0.54 16.05
C ASN A 138 -2.87 0.88 16.30
N SER A 139 -3.46 1.53 15.29
CA SER A 139 -3.99 2.90 15.39
C SER A 139 -2.94 3.95 15.74
N LYS A 140 -1.70 3.75 15.29
CA LYS A 140 -0.62 4.72 15.48
C LYS A 140 -0.41 5.50 14.18
N LEU A 141 -0.61 6.82 14.22
CA LEU A 141 -0.26 7.71 13.12
C LEU A 141 1.23 8.00 13.18
N MET A 142 1.91 7.76 12.08
CA MET A 142 3.36 7.91 11.96
C MET A 142 3.74 8.86 10.84
N SER A 143 4.82 9.59 11.06
CA SER A 143 5.51 10.44 10.10
C SER A 143 6.89 9.84 9.83
N ILE A 144 7.19 9.57 8.56
CA ILE A 144 8.39 8.86 8.13
C ILE A 144 9.09 9.70 7.07
N ASP A 145 10.42 9.85 7.18
CA ASP A 145 11.23 10.48 6.14
C ASP A 145 11.21 9.62 4.86
N LYS A 146 10.80 10.21 3.77
CA LYS A 146 10.57 9.53 2.49
C LYS A 146 11.85 8.96 1.86
N PHE A 147 13.00 9.54 2.15
CA PHE A 147 14.25 9.15 1.51
C PHE A 147 14.99 8.04 2.28
N SER A 148 14.90 8.09 3.60
CA SER A 148 15.65 7.17 4.48
C SER A 148 14.78 6.12 5.18
N GLY A 149 13.46 6.28 5.19
CA GLY A 149 12.55 5.43 5.98
C GLY A 149 12.62 5.71 7.49
N LYS A 150 13.33 6.76 7.92
CA LYS A 150 13.46 7.09 9.34
C LYS A 150 12.16 7.60 9.92
N LEU A 151 11.75 7.03 11.06
CA LEU A 151 10.62 7.55 11.83
C LEU A 151 10.95 8.94 12.37
N LEU A 152 10.13 9.94 12.03
CA LEU A 152 10.25 11.33 12.52
C LEU A 152 9.47 11.50 13.83
N TRP A 153 8.21 11.09 13.82
CA TRP A 153 7.35 11.06 15.00
C TRP A 153 6.25 10.01 14.86
N ALA A 154 5.65 9.64 15.98
CA ALA A 154 4.49 8.76 16.04
C ALA A 154 3.54 9.19 17.16
N VAL A 155 2.23 9.12 16.91
CA VAL A 155 1.17 9.46 17.86
C VAL A 155 0.17 8.33 17.93
N GLN A 156 -0.14 7.86 19.14
CA GLN A 156 -1.19 6.89 19.37
C GLN A 156 -2.56 7.57 19.26
N LEU A 157 -3.34 7.16 18.28
CA LEU A 157 -4.74 7.58 18.15
C LEU A 157 -5.59 6.82 19.18
N ARG A 158 -6.35 7.55 19.98
CA ARG A 158 -7.12 6.96 21.08
C ARG A 158 -8.60 7.28 20.93
N SER A 159 -9.44 6.35 21.40
CA SER A 159 -10.86 6.62 21.62
C SER A 159 -11.07 7.63 22.76
N LYS A 160 -12.12 8.42 22.63
CA LYS A 160 -12.64 9.22 23.77
C LYS A 160 -13.41 8.36 24.79
N LYS A 161 -13.84 7.14 24.42
CA LYS A 161 -14.70 6.27 25.23
C LYS A 161 -13.96 5.13 25.95
N GLY A 162 -12.62 5.16 26.04
CA GLY A 162 -11.85 4.12 26.75
C GLY A 162 -11.30 3.03 25.80
N ASP A 163 -11.13 1.81 26.31
CA ASP A 163 -10.35 0.73 25.69
C ASP A 163 -11.04 -0.03 24.52
N ALA A 164 -12.10 0.55 23.90
CA ALA A 164 -12.72 -0.06 22.74
C ALA A 164 -11.75 -0.07 21.55
N GLU A 165 -11.65 -1.18 20.84
CA GLU A 165 -10.93 -1.26 19.57
C GLU A 165 -11.60 -0.35 18.54
N ILE A 166 -10.88 0.69 18.13
CA ILE A 166 -11.33 1.68 17.16
C ILE A 166 -10.47 1.58 15.92
N ASN A 167 -11.13 1.44 14.80
CA ASN A 167 -10.48 1.55 13.51
C ASN A 167 -10.38 3.01 13.08
N TRP A 168 -9.23 3.40 12.59
CA TRP A 168 -8.98 4.73 12.06
C TRP A 168 -8.75 4.66 10.56
N SER A 169 -9.37 5.59 9.85
CA SER A 169 -9.21 5.77 8.40
C SER A 169 -8.50 7.08 8.10
N GLY A 170 -7.75 7.11 7.03
CA GLY A 170 -6.88 8.22 6.63
C GLY A 170 -5.40 7.79 6.70
N PRO A 171 -4.45 8.73 6.84
CA PRO A 171 -4.64 10.17 6.94
C PRO A 171 -5.04 10.82 5.62
N LEU A 172 -5.68 11.98 5.69
CA LEU A 172 -5.87 12.91 4.58
C LEU A 172 -5.15 14.22 4.94
N LEU A 173 -4.35 14.75 4.03
CA LEU A 173 -3.71 16.05 4.21
C LEU A 173 -4.52 17.14 3.51
N SER A 174 -4.98 18.12 4.24
CA SER A 174 -5.68 19.29 3.72
C SER A 174 -5.34 20.53 4.55
N SER A 175 -5.07 21.66 3.86
CA SER A 175 -4.79 22.95 4.51
C SER A 175 -3.75 22.85 5.64
N TYR A 176 -2.63 22.15 5.39
CA TYR A 176 -1.56 21.90 6.37
C TYR A 176 -2.03 21.17 7.65
N LYS A 177 -3.06 20.34 7.54
CA LYS A 177 -3.56 19.51 8.64
C LYS A 177 -3.73 18.08 8.17
N LEU A 178 -3.33 17.15 9.03
CA LEU A 178 -3.64 15.73 8.86
C LEU A 178 -5.01 15.46 9.49
N LEU A 179 -5.92 14.95 8.70
CA LEU A 179 -7.27 14.57 9.13
C LEU A 179 -7.34 13.05 9.19
N VAL A 180 -7.84 12.54 10.30
CA VAL A 180 -8.10 11.11 10.49
C VAL A 180 -9.52 10.93 11.06
N VAL A 181 -10.19 9.86 10.66
CA VAL A 181 -11.59 9.58 11.03
C VAL A 181 -11.66 8.25 11.74
N SER A 182 -12.33 8.20 12.89
CA SER A 182 -12.56 6.96 13.62
C SER A 182 -13.85 6.27 13.18
N SER A 183 -13.93 4.95 13.38
CA SER A 183 -15.16 4.15 13.19
C SER A 183 -16.33 4.62 14.10
N GLU A 184 -16.05 5.41 15.14
CA GLU A 184 -17.07 6.05 15.99
C GLU A 184 -17.58 7.39 15.44
N GLY A 185 -17.11 7.82 14.25
CA GLY A 185 -17.49 9.11 13.65
C GLY A 185 -16.71 10.32 14.19
N ASN A 186 -15.66 10.13 14.98
CA ASN A 186 -14.81 11.24 15.40
C ASN A 186 -13.82 11.63 14.31
N VAL A 187 -13.64 12.93 14.11
CA VAL A 187 -12.61 13.50 13.24
C VAL A 187 -11.55 14.16 14.09
N LEU A 188 -10.30 13.75 13.93
CA LEU A 188 -9.14 14.42 14.53
C LEU A 188 -8.39 15.21 13.48
N SER A 189 -7.97 16.40 13.86
CA SER A 189 -7.10 17.26 13.06
C SER A 189 -5.78 17.45 13.79
N LEU A 190 -4.69 17.04 13.17
CA LEU A 190 -3.34 17.10 13.74
C LEU A 190 -2.43 17.99 12.90
N SER A 191 -1.42 18.59 13.54
CA SER A 191 -0.34 19.24 12.81
C SER A 191 0.57 18.20 12.17
N PRO A 192 0.99 18.39 10.92
CA PRO A 192 1.97 17.51 10.29
C PRO A 192 3.41 17.72 10.81
N PHE A 193 3.65 18.81 11.60
CA PHE A 193 4.95 19.23 12.12
C PHE A 193 4.95 19.29 13.64
#